data_c64f862ee814543822f19c3811f1017e
#
_entry.id   c64f862ee814543822f19c3811f1017e
#
_cell.length_a   1.000
_cell.length_b   1.000
_cell.length_c   1.000
_cell.angle_alpha   90.00
_cell.angle_beta   90.00
_cell.angle_gamma   90.00
#
_symmetry.space_group_name_H-M   'P 1'
#
loop_
_entity.id
_entity.type
_entity.pdbx_description
1 polymer ?
#
loop_
_entity_poly.entity_id
_entity_poly.type
_entity_poly.pdbx_seq_one_letter_code
_entity_poly.pdbx_strand_id
1 'polypeptide(L)'
;LIQNGDAEKGILICGTGIGISIAANKHKGIRAALCTDSYMAQFTRLHNDSNVLCMGGRVIGGGVAFQITEAFLTTEFEGGRHQRRIDKISALEEN
;
A
#
# COMPACT_ATOMS: atom_id res chain seq x y z
N LEU A 1 -3.35 -1.58 14.16
CA LEU A 1 -2.04 -1.00 14.54
C LEU A 1 -1.75 0.32 13.81
N ILE A 2 -1.95 0.33 12.50
CA ILE A 2 -1.74 1.55 11.72
C ILE A 2 -2.76 2.63 12.09
N GLN A 3 -4.02 2.23 12.25
CA GLN A 3 -5.12 3.14 12.55
C GLN A 3 -4.99 3.83 13.90
N ASN A 4 -4.34 3.18 14.86
CA ASN A 4 -4.14 3.77 16.20
C ASN A 4 -2.75 4.38 16.40
N GLY A 5 -1.94 4.42 15.35
CA GLY A 5 -0.63 5.04 15.40
C GLY A 5 0.51 4.15 15.90
N ASP A 6 0.24 2.88 16.22
CA ASP A 6 1.28 1.97 16.71
C ASP A 6 2.24 1.54 15.62
N ALA A 7 1.80 1.58 14.35
CA ALA A 7 2.62 1.25 13.20
C ALA A 7 2.37 2.25 12.08
N GLU A 8 3.38 2.55 11.28
CA GLU A 8 3.27 3.46 10.14
C GLU A 8 2.91 2.74 8.85
N LYS A 9 3.40 1.50 8.69
CA LYS A 9 3.23 0.72 7.46
C LYS A 9 2.98 -0.74 7.80
N GLY A 10 2.31 -1.44 6.91
CA GLY A 10 2.04 -2.86 7.03
C GLY A 10 2.33 -3.59 5.72
N ILE A 11 2.63 -4.88 5.84
CA ILE A 11 2.85 -5.75 4.69
C ILE A 11 1.98 -6.98 4.87
N LEU A 12 1.16 -7.27 3.86
CA LEU A 12 0.23 -8.39 3.86
C LEU A 12 0.50 -9.29 2.65
N ILE A 13 0.55 -10.58 2.88
CA ILE A 13 0.83 -11.56 1.83
C ILE A 13 -0.25 -12.64 1.86
N CYS A 14 -0.81 -12.95 0.69
CA CYS A 14 -1.67 -14.12 0.53
C CYS A 14 -1.39 -14.74 -0.85
N GLY A 15 -2.26 -15.61 -1.36
CA GLY A 15 -1.99 -16.30 -2.62
C GLY A 15 -1.77 -15.36 -3.79
N THR A 16 -2.70 -14.44 -4.04
CA THR A 16 -2.62 -13.45 -5.12
C THR A 16 -2.40 -12.02 -4.62
N GLY A 17 -2.68 -11.76 -3.36
CA GLY A 17 -2.68 -10.43 -2.78
C GLY A 17 -3.96 -9.65 -3.02
N ILE A 18 -4.84 -10.15 -3.90
CA ILE A 18 -6.04 -9.40 -4.31
C ILE A 18 -7.06 -9.33 -3.18
N GLY A 19 -7.47 -10.47 -2.63
CA GLY A 19 -8.49 -10.49 -1.59
C GLY A 19 -8.08 -9.72 -0.35
N ILE A 20 -6.83 -9.88 0.06
CA ILE A 20 -6.33 -9.21 1.26
C ILE A 20 -6.22 -7.69 1.05
N SER A 21 -5.92 -7.23 -0.18
CA SER A 21 -5.89 -5.80 -0.47
C SER A 21 -7.29 -5.20 -0.42
N ILE A 22 -8.29 -5.91 -0.94
CA ILE A 22 -9.68 -5.48 -0.88
C ILE A 22 -10.13 -5.37 0.58
N ALA A 23 -9.85 -6.41 1.38
CA ALA A 23 -10.21 -6.43 2.78
C ALA A 23 -9.54 -5.30 3.56
N ALA A 24 -8.25 -5.09 3.34
CA ALA A 24 -7.50 -4.03 4.02
C ALA A 24 -8.08 -2.66 3.73
N ASN A 25 -8.47 -2.39 2.48
CA ASN A 25 -8.99 -1.09 2.08
C ASN A 25 -10.40 -0.80 2.61
N LYS A 26 -11.06 -1.76 3.26
CA LYS A 26 -12.33 -1.51 3.94
C LYS A 26 -12.15 -0.81 5.29
N HIS A 27 -10.94 -0.73 5.79
CA HIS A 27 -10.66 -0.09 7.08
C HIS A 27 -10.29 1.38 6.88
N LYS A 28 -10.83 2.24 7.74
CA LYS A 28 -10.55 3.67 7.69
C LYS A 28 -9.06 3.93 7.90
N GLY A 29 -8.50 4.85 7.13
CA GLY A 29 -7.10 5.22 7.23
C GLY A 29 -6.14 4.25 6.58
N ILE A 30 -6.64 3.17 5.97
CA ILE A 30 -5.81 2.19 5.27
C ILE A 30 -5.86 2.43 3.78
N ARG A 31 -4.70 2.63 3.19
CA ARG A 31 -4.51 2.69 1.74
C ARG A 31 -3.58 1.54 1.36
N ALA A 32 -4.18 0.41 1.01
CA ALA A 32 -3.46 -0.80 0.66
C ALA A 32 -3.28 -0.90 -0.85
N ALA A 33 -2.08 -1.20 -1.28
CA ALA A 33 -1.75 -1.35 -2.68
C ALA A 33 -1.24 -2.75 -2.98
N LEU A 34 -1.83 -3.38 -3.98
CA LEU A 34 -1.34 -4.65 -4.50
C LEU A 34 -0.24 -4.36 -5.52
N CYS A 35 0.97 -4.81 -5.23
CA CYS A 35 2.12 -4.57 -6.08
C CYS A 35 2.71 -5.87 -6.57
N THR A 36 3.04 -5.91 -7.86
CA THR A 36 3.68 -7.07 -8.50
C THR A 36 5.10 -6.77 -8.97
N ASP A 37 5.52 -5.51 -8.86
CA ASP A 37 6.89 -5.11 -9.18
C ASP A 37 7.28 -3.87 -8.34
N SER A 38 8.56 -3.54 -8.39
CA SER A 38 9.09 -2.43 -7.59
C SER A 38 8.63 -1.06 -8.10
N TYR A 39 8.30 -0.94 -9.38
CA TYR A 39 7.77 0.30 -9.93
C TYR A 39 6.44 0.67 -9.26
N MET A 40 5.52 -0.30 -9.16
CA MET A 40 4.24 -0.10 -8.50
C MET A 40 4.41 0.29 -7.04
N ALA A 41 5.33 -0.37 -6.34
CA ALA A 41 5.61 -0.08 -4.94
C ALA A 41 6.15 1.32 -4.75
N GLN A 42 7.06 1.74 -5.61
CA GLN A 42 7.65 3.08 -5.57
C GLN A 42 6.59 4.16 -5.80
N PHE A 43 5.80 4.02 -6.86
CA PHE A 43 4.85 5.05 -7.24
C PHE A 43 3.60 5.09 -6.36
N THR A 44 3.17 3.96 -5.80
CA THR A 44 2.08 4.00 -4.82
C THR A 44 2.51 4.76 -3.55
N ARG A 45 3.80 4.71 -3.20
CA ARG A 45 4.33 5.54 -2.12
C ARG A 45 4.40 7.01 -2.53
N LEU A 46 5.00 7.30 -3.69
CA LEU A 46 5.18 8.67 -4.14
C LEU A 46 3.86 9.41 -4.36
N HIS A 47 2.88 8.74 -4.92
CA HIS A 47 1.64 9.35 -5.38
C HIS A 47 0.45 9.11 -4.48
N ASN A 48 0.34 7.93 -3.88
CA ASN A 48 -0.85 7.52 -3.13
C ASN A 48 -0.64 7.47 -1.62
N ASP A 49 0.59 7.63 -1.17
CA ASP A 49 0.95 7.48 0.24
C ASP A 49 0.33 6.22 0.83
N SER A 50 0.43 5.12 0.10
CA SER A 50 -0.09 3.83 0.56
C SER A 50 0.66 3.39 1.81
N ASN A 51 -0.08 2.95 2.82
CA ASN A 51 0.50 2.54 4.09
C ASN A 51 0.48 1.04 4.30
N VAL A 52 -0.12 0.29 3.38
CA VAL A 52 -0.11 -1.19 3.41
C VAL A 52 0.27 -1.70 2.03
N LEU A 53 1.29 -2.54 2.01
CA LEU A 53 1.73 -3.26 0.81
C LEU A 53 1.10 -4.64 0.81
N CYS A 54 0.46 -5.03 -0.29
CA CYS A 54 -0.08 -6.37 -0.46
C CYS A 54 0.64 -7.08 -1.59
N MET A 55 0.97 -8.35 -1.38
CA MET A 55 1.67 -9.17 -2.37
C MET A 55 1.06 -10.56 -2.44
N GLY A 56 1.18 -11.19 -3.61
CA GLY A 56 0.73 -12.55 -3.83
C GLY A 56 1.90 -13.52 -3.79
N GLY A 57 1.98 -14.33 -2.75
CA GLY A 57 3.07 -15.28 -2.57
C GLY A 57 3.13 -16.35 -3.65
N ARG A 58 2.01 -16.60 -4.35
CA ARG A 58 1.96 -17.54 -5.47
C ARG A 58 2.24 -16.89 -6.83
N VAL A 59 2.31 -15.56 -6.86
CA VAL A 59 2.47 -14.80 -8.11
C VAL A 59 3.90 -14.33 -8.30
N ILE A 60 4.57 -13.93 -7.22
CA ILE A 60 5.91 -13.37 -7.30
C ILE A 60 6.92 -14.25 -6.57
N GLY A 61 8.15 -14.25 -7.09
CA GLY A 61 9.26 -14.95 -6.45
C GLY A 61 9.88 -14.15 -5.31
N GLY A 62 10.71 -14.81 -4.50
CA GLY A 62 11.32 -14.20 -3.32
C GLY A 62 12.18 -12.98 -3.62
N GLY A 63 12.95 -13.00 -4.71
CA GLY A 63 13.80 -11.88 -5.09
C GLY A 63 12.99 -10.64 -5.47
N VAL A 64 11.91 -10.84 -6.22
CA VAL A 64 11.01 -9.75 -6.60
C VAL A 64 10.28 -9.22 -5.38
N ALA A 65 9.81 -10.11 -4.49
CA ALA A 65 9.15 -9.71 -3.26
C ALA A 65 10.06 -8.82 -2.40
N PHE A 66 11.35 -9.14 -2.33
CA PHE A 66 12.32 -8.32 -1.61
C PHE A 66 12.46 -6.94 -2.24
N GLN A 67 12.56 -6.86 -3.57
CA GLN A 67 12.67 -5.59 -4.29
C GLN A 67 11.44 -4.71 -4.07
N ILE A 68 10.26 -5.31 -4.11
CA ILE A 68 8.99 -4.62 -3.88
C ILE A 68 8.95 -4.06 -2.45
N THR A 69 9.30 -4.88 -1.48
CA THR A 69 9.29 -4.50 -0.06
C THR A 69 10.29 -3.38 0.20
N GLU A 70 11.49 -3.48 -0.34
CA GLU A 70 12.51 -2.46 -0.18
C GLU A 70 12.04 -1.12 -0.75
N ALA A 71 11.48 -1.12 -1.97
CA ALA A 71 10.98 0.09 -2.60
C ALA A 71 9.84 0.71 -1.75
N PHE A 72 8.95 -0.13 -1.23
CA PHE A 72 7.83 0.35 -0.42
C PHE A 72 8.30 0.98 0.90
N LEU A 73 9.26 0.36 1.56
CA LEU A 73 9.73 0.84 2.87
C LEU A 73 10.65 2.04 2.78
N THR A 74 11.34 2.24 1.66
CA THR A 74 12.34 3.30 1.52
C THR A 74 11.87 4.51 0.73
N THR A 75 10.69 4.45 0.10
CA THR A 75 10.18 5.57 -0.71
C THR A 75 9.21 6.41 0.11
N GLU A 76 9.46 7.72 0.14
CA GLU A 76 8.61 8.66 0.87
C GLU A 76 7.55 9.27 -0.03
N PHE A 77 6.47 9.75 0.59
CA PHE A 77 5.39 10.42 -0.12
C PHE A 77 5.89 11.76 -0.67
N GLU A 78 5.58 11.99 -1.96
CA GLU A 78 5.99 13.22 -2.65
C GLU A 78 5.17 14.44 -2.22
N GLY A 79 3.93 14.23 -1.82
CA GLY A 79 3.04 15.31 -1.40
C GLY A 79 2.49 16.13 -2.54
N GLY A 80 2.34 17.43 -2.31
CA GLY A 80 1.90 18.35 -3.34
C GLY A 80 0.51 18.02 -3.90
N ARG A 81 0.40 18.01 -5.22
CA ARG A 81 -0.88 17.74 -5.91
C ARG A 81 -1.48 16.37 -5.60
N HIS A 82 -0.65 15.42 -5.19
CA HIS A 82 -1.12 14.07 -4.89
C HIS A 82 -1.94 14.02 -3.61
N GLN A 83 -1.69 14.92 -2.67
CA GLN A 83 -2.44 15.01 -1.43
C GLN A 83 -3.93 15.27 -1.69
N ARG A 84 -4.25 16.07 -2.68
CA ARG A 84 -5.64 16.38 -3.05
C ARG A 84 -6.41 15.13 -3.45
N ARG A 85 -5.76 14.24 -4.19
CA ARG A 85 -6.39 12.97 -4.61
C ARG A 85 -6.58 12.04 -3.43
N ILE A 86 -5.61 11.99 -2.53
CA ILE A 86 -5.71 11.17 -1.31
C ILE A 86 -6.85 11.67 -0.44
N ASP A 87 -7.00 12.98 -0.32
CA ASP A 87 -8.09 13.57 0.46
C ASP A 87 -9.46 13.17 -0.09
N LYS A 88 -9.59 13.08 -1.40
CA LYS A 88 -10.83 12.62 -2.03
C LYS A 88 -11.10 11.14 -1.74
N ILE A 89 -10.05 10.31 -1.72
CA ILE A 89 -10.18 8.90 -1.36
C ILE A 89 -10.61 8.78 0.10
N SER A 90 -9.97 9.52 0.98
CA SER A 90 -10.29 9.50 2.41
C SER A 90 -11.71 9.96 2.68
N ALA A 91 -12.21 10.91 1.90
CA ALA A 91 -13.59 11.40 2.04
C ALA A 91 -14.63 10.31 1.79
N LEU A 92 -14.30 9.31 0.97
CA LEU A 92 -15.20 8.18 0.72
C LEU A 92 -15.43 7.32 1.96
N GLU A 93 -14.53 7.35 2.92
CA GLU A 93 -14.67 6.59 4.16
C GLU A 93 -15.78 7.13 5.05
N GLU A 94 -16.18 8.37 4.85
CA GLU A 94 -17.23 9.02 5.63
C GLU A 94 -18.64 8.75 5.11
N ASN A 95 -18.77 8.07 3.99
CA ASN A 95 -20.07 7.79 3.37
C ASN A 95 -20.61 6.41 3.71
#